data_0a80e601648f21ab9f4056c5588b11ac
#
_entry.id   0a80e601648f21ab9f4056c5588b11ac
#
_cell.length_a   1.000
_cell.length_b   1.000
_cell.length_c   1.000
_cell.angle_alpha   90.00
_cell.angle_beta   90.00
_cell.angle_gamma   90.00
#
_symmetry.space_group_name_H-M   'P 1'
#
loop_
_entity.id
_entity.type
_entity.pdbx_description
1 polymer ?
#
loop_
_entity_poly.entity_id
_entity_poly.type
_entity_poly.pdbx_seq_one_letter_code
_entity_poly.pdbx_strand_id
1 'polypeptide(L)'
;MDDFLVNLARRWRPVLRKPVFIGISGSAGKTTAKELLQGILSSGSSGVANPGTMNVLPEVAKTILRTRRSHAFCISELSEDHPGVMDKNLDLFQPDIAIVTLLQDDHLAAFKSREDLANELAKLVHGLPSGGTAVLNADDARVLAMASKCRARILAYGLAPNVELRAENVESVWPNRLRMTLIYKNEQVFVQTQLCGTHWLPSVLGAVGGALATGLALGECAKRLEVVAPFEGRMQPVETPEGVMFIRDDVKAPLWAFDAVFDFLQSAKASRKWLVIGEISEIGNTKKADAYRKIAIRAQEVADVVVFVGPWAFSVLNARKSGKPDALHAFGRVRDAAAYINSSTREGDLVVLKGNVRQDHFLRILLDRTDAITCWRDNCQRNIFCDACADRLKPSGQPVGMPKPPDSKLPVASAPVVPAINGADMQLVIGLGNQDAIYSGTPHNLGFEAVDSLARAWGLSWEATPDAWIAHGKVSGQPAILVKLRSDMNLTGGGLRQVADAMGIGPERCVLVFDDLATPLGKVRTRTNGGAGGHRGVASALEAFQTNDIRRVKLGIGNAASALDRPVYVTSKFDGESRKLVDLALPVAQAHIVELLTKGPVATQLQAFGTKAP
;
A
#
# COMPACT_ATOMS: atom_id res chain seq x y z
N MET A 1 32.24 -2.27 -7.93
CA MET A 1 31.96 -1.02 -8.69
C MET A 1 31.62 0.12 -7.73
N ASP A 2 30.85 -0.10 -6.71
CA ASP A 2 30.41 0.95 -5.76
C ASP A 2 31.56 1.52 -4.93
N ASP A 3 32.47 0.68 -4.42
CA ASP A 3 33.67 1.13 -3.69
C ASP A 3 34.60 1.98 -4.56
N PHE A 4 34.71 1.66 -5.84
CA PHE A 4 35.49 2.46 -6.78
C PHE A 4 34.91 3.88 -6.94
N LEU A 5 33.60 4.00 -7.11
CA LEU A 5 32.89 5.29 -7.22
C LEU A 5 33.05 6.12 -5.93
N VAL A 6 32.90 5.49 -4.76
CA VAL A 6 33.08 6.15 -3.46
C VAL A 6 34.50 6.68 -3.30
N ASN A 7 35.52 5.88 -3.64
CA ASN A 7 36.92 6.29 -3.56
C ASN A 7 37.26 7.42 -4.54
N LEU A 8 36.70 7.39 -5.75
CA LEU A 8 36.85 8.45 -6.73
C LEU A 8 36.20 9.76 -6.26
N ALA A 9 34.99 9.68 -5.72
CA ALA A 9 34.25 10.82 -5.16
C ALA A 9 35.00 11.43 -3.96
N ARG A 10 35.57 10.61 -3.07
CA ARG A 10 36.39 11.07 -1.93
C ARG A 10 37.60 11.89 -2.38
N ARG A 11 38.22 11.52 -3.51
CA ARG A 11 39.32 12.30 -4.11
C ARG A 11 38.86 13.56 -4.83
N TRP A 12 37.63 13.53 -5.39
CA TRP A 12 37.10 14.66 -6.13
C TRP A 12 36.49 15.73 -5.22
N ARG A 13 35.87 15.37 -4.09
CA ARG A 13 35.23 16.30 -3.16
C ARG A 13 36.13 17.49 -2.72
N PRO A 14 37.37 17.32 -2.30
CA PRO A 14 38.25 18.44 -1.90
C PRO A 14 38.57 19.42 -3.02
N VAL A 15 38.44 19.01 -4.28
CA VAL A 15 38.68 19.85 -5.47
C VAL A 15 37.52 20.82 -5.72
N LEU A 16 36.33 20.51 -5.19
CA LEU A 16 35.08 21.27 -5.35
C LEU A 16 34.96 22.34 -4.26
N ARG A 17 35.73 23.45 -4.41
CA ARG A 17 35.77 24.52 -3.39
C ARG A 17 34.69 25.57 -3.54
N LYS A 18 34.10 25.76 -4.74
CA LYS A 18 33.08 26.77 -5.02
C LYS A 18 31.67 26.32 -4.66
N PRO A 19 31.23 25.08 -5.03
CA PRO A 19 29.87 24.63 -4.72
C PRO A 19 29.65 24.55 -3.20
N VAL A 20 28.51 25.07 -2.71
CA VAL A 20 28.04 24.86 -1.35
C VAL A 20 27.43 23.45 -1.26
N PHE A 21 27.91 22.63 -0.34
CA PHE A 21 27.42 21.29 -0.12
C PHE A 21 26.32 21.28 0.95
N ILE A 22 25.13 20.84 0.58
CA ILE A 22 23.95 20.87 1.45
C ILE A 22 23.47 19.44 1.70
N GLY A 23 23.62 18.97 2.94
CA GLY A 23 23.15 17.67 3.38
C GLY A 23 21.76 17.77 4.01
N ILE A 24 20.83 16.92 3.61
CA ILE A 24 19.47 16.90 4.13
C ILE A 24 19.17 15.54 4.73
N SER A 25 18.70 15.49 5.99
CA SER A 25 18.30 14.26 6.65
C SER A 25 17.07 14.47 7.55
N GLY A 26 16.59 13.40 8.18
CA GLY A 26 15.38 13.36 9.00
C GLY A 26 14.50 12.18 8.63
N SER A 27 13.59 11.73 9.49
CA SER A 27 12.77 10.54 9.25
C SER A 27 11.72 10.75 8.15
N ALA A 28 11.21 11.98 7.97
CA ALA A 28 10.23 12.31 6.94
C ALA A 28 10.51 13.69 6.31
N GLY A 29 10.01 13.89 5.08
CA GLY A 29 10.11 15.17 4.39
C GLY A 29 11.46 15.47 3.72
N LYS A 30 12.49 14.61 3.85
CA LYS A 30 13.83 14.77 3.25
C LYS A 30 13.77 15.08 1.75
N THR A 31 13.17 14.18 0.99
CA THR A 31 13.09 14.30 -0.47
C THR A 31 12.32 15.54 -0.88
N THR A 32 11.22 15.85 -0.20
CA THR A 32 10.43 17.06 -0.47
C THR A 32 11.24 18.32 -0.19
N ALA A 33 11.94 18.40 0.95
CA ALA A 33 12.81 19.54 1.26
C ALA A 33 13.94 19.69 0.25
N LYS A 34 14.54 18.58 -0.20
CA LYS A 34 15.57 18.55 -1.23
C LYS A 34 15.07 19.09 -2.57
N GLU A 35 13.94 18.58 -3.05
CA GLU A 35 13.37 19.01 -4.34
C GLU A 35 12.93 20.48 -4.31
N LEU A 36 12.31 20.93 -3.21
CA LEU A 36 11.97 22.34 -3.01
C LEU A 36 13.21 23.23 -3.03
N LEU A 37 14.25 22.87 -2.26
CA LEU A 37 15.50 23.61 -2.22
C LEU A 37 16.18 23.64 -3.58
N GLN A 38 16.20 22.51 -4.29
CA GLN A 38 16.73 22.44 -5.64
C GLN A 38 15.97 23.38 -6.57
N GLY A 39 14.62 23.37 -6.53
CA GLY A 39 13.77 24.26 -7.33
C GLY A 39 14.06 25.74 -7.04
N ILE A 40 14.17 26.11 -5.76
CA ILE A 40 14.49 27.48 -5.35
C ILE A 40 15.87 27.91 -5.87
N LEU A 41 16.91 27.07 -5.72
CA LEU A 41 18.27 27.43 -6.09
C LEU A 41 18.52 27.37 -7.61
N SER A 42 17.92 26.41 -8.32
CA SER A 42 18.10 26.21 -9.76
C SER A 42 17.52 27.33 -10.61
N SER A 43 16.55 28.11 -10.09
CA SER A 43 16.01 29.25 -10.79
C SER A 43 16.99 30.41 -11.02
N GLY A 44 18.13 30.42 -10.31
CA GLY A 44 19.14 31.49 -10.45
C GLY A 44 20.57 31.02 -10.53
N SER A 45 20.84 29.71 -10.35
CA SER A 45 22.21 29.17 -10.37
C SER A 45 22.22 27.70 -10.78
N SER A 46 23.35 27.25 -11.33
CA SER A 46 23.54 25.85 -11.69
C SER A 46 24.07 25.02 -10.54
N GLY A 47 23.55 23.81 -10.37
CA GLY A 47 23.98 22.87 -9.34
C GLY A 47 23.48 21.45 -9.60
N VAL A 48 23.74 20.57 -8.65
CA VAL A 48 23.39 19.15 -8.73
C VAL A 48 22.67 18.72 -7.47
N ALA A 49 21.66 17.86 -7.61
CA ALA A 49 21.07 17.10 -6.51
C ALA A 49 21.02 15.59 -6.83
N ASN A 50 20.97 14.73 -5.81
CA ASN A 50 20.72 13.30 -6.03
C ASN A 50 19.28 13.08 -6.51
N PRO A 51 19.06 12.16 -7.48
CA PRO A 51 17.74 11.97 -8.06
C PRO A 51 16.79 11.25 -7.10
N GLY A 52 15.52 11.67 -7.09
CA GLY A 52 14.45 11.01 -6.33
C GLY A 52 14.82 10.74 -4.86
N THR A 53 14.58 9.54 -4.39
CA THR A 53 14.87 9.08 -3.01
C THR A 53 16.19 8.31 -2.90
N MET A 54 17.10 8.46 -3.86
CA MET A 54 18.35 7.70 -3.92
C MET A 54 19.40 8.32 -2.98
N ASN A 55 19.41 7.91 -1.71
CA ASN A 55 20.21 8.48 -0.63
C ASN A 55 21.29 7.54 -0.07
N VAL A 56 21.51 6.38 -0.73
CA VAL A 56 22.57 5.44 -0.33
C VAL A 56 23.95 5.93 -0.77
N LEU A 57 25.01 5.50 -0.07
CA LEU A 57 26.37 5.99 -0.24
C LEU A 57 26.89 6.03 -1.70
N PRO A 58 26.64 5.00 -2.56
CA PRO A 58 27.03 5.07 -3.97
C PRO A 58 26.34 6.19 -4.77
N GLU A 59 25.08 6.53 -4.43
CA GLU A 59 24.36 7.62 -5.10
C GLU A 59 24.82 9.00 -4.62
N VAL A 60 25.19 9.12 -3.35
CA VAL A 60 25.90 10.31 -2.82
C VAL A 60 27.21 10.50 -3.57
N ALA A 61 27.99 9.43 -3.77
CA ALA A 61 29.24 9.46 -4.56
C ALA A 61 29.01 9.92 -6.01
N LYS A 62 28.00 9.37 -6.69
CA LYS A 62 27.62 9.78 -8.05
C LYS A 62 27.22 11.26 -8.12
N THR A 63 26.55 11.77 -7.08
CA THR A 63 26.15 13.18 -7.00
C THR A 63 27.38 14.09 -6.90
N ILE A 64 28.35 13.74 -6.07
CA ILE A 64 29.63 14.44 -5.97
C ILE A 64 30.37 14.41 -7.32
N LEU A 65 30.44 13.25 -7.99
CA LEU A 65 31.14 13.10 -9.28
C LEU A 65 30.47 13.88 -10.43
N ARG A 66 29.14 14.08 -10.39
CA ARG A 66 28.42 14.94 -11.34
C ARG A 66 28.62 16.44 -11.05
N THR A 67 29.07 16.79 -9.85
CA THR A 67 29.29 18.18 -9.45
C THR A 67 30.57 18.73 -10.14
N ARG A 68 30.45 19.91 -10.76
CA ARG A 68 31.54 20.63 -11.45
C ARG A 68 32.01 21.79 -10.60
N ARG A 69 33.24 22.24 -10.81
CA ARG A 69 33.80 23.43 -10.15
C ARG A 69 33.04 24.72 -10.42
N SER A 70 32.27 24.78 -11.52
CA SER A 70 31.43 25.94 -11.88
C SER A 70 30.10 25.97 -11.18
N HIS A 71 29.64 24.85 -10.64
CA HIS A 71 28.34 24.79 -9.94
C HIS A 71 28.34 25.66 -8.68
N ALA A 72 27.16 26.19 -8.33
CA ALA A 72 26.98 26.98 -7.13
C ALA A 72 26.63 26.08 -5.91
N PHE A 73 25.97 24.94 -6.14
CA PHE A 73 25.54 24.05 -5.06
C PHE A 73 25.62 22.56 -5.44
N CYS A 74 25.72 21.75 -4.41
CA CYS A 74 25.52 20.29 -4.45
C CYS A 74 24.62 19.88 -3.29
N ILE A 75 23.41 19.38 -3.57
CA ILE A 75 22.46 18.94 -2.56
C ILE A 75 22.43 17.43 -2.53
N SER A 76 22.46 16.83 -1.33
CA SER A 76 22.25 15.40 -1.17
C SER A 76 21.34 15.08 0.02
N GLU A 77 20.34 14.25 -0.24
CA GLU A 77 19.66 13.52 0.82
C GLU A 77 20.65 12.48 1.37
N LEU A 78 20.85 12.47 2.67
CA LEU A 78 21.75 11.56 3.38
C LEU A 78 20.92 10.59 4.21
N SER A 79 21.18 9.30 4.02
CA SER A 79 20.45 8.22 4.70
C SER A 79 20.81 8.15 6.18
N GLU A 80 19.84 7.74 6.99
CA GLU A 80 19.94 7.45 8.42
C GLU A 80 19.36 6.07 8.75
N ASP A 81 19.30 5.16 7.79
CA ASP A 81 18.54 3.90 7.86
C ASP A 81 19.14 2.84 8.82
N HIS A 82 20.39 3.00 9.24
CA HIS A 82 21.03 2.14 10.25
C HIS A 82 22.18 2.83 10.99
N PRO A 83 22.55 2.36 12.17
CA PRO A 83 23.64 2.95 12.96
C PRO A 83 24.98 3.00 12.20
N GLY A 84 25.67 4.14 12.24
CA GLY A 84 26.96 4.37 11.62
C GLY A 84 26.93 4.71 10.13
N VAL A 85 25.76 4.81 9.50
CA VAL A 85 25.65 5.23 8.10
C VAL A 85 25.96 6.71 7.94
N MET A 86 25.57 7.54 8.91
CA MET A 86 25.81 8.98 8.85
C MET A 86 27.31 9.31 8.90
N ASP A 87 28.10 8.57 9.66
CA ASP A 87 29.58 8.75 9.69
C ASP A 87 30.19 8.55 8.31
N LYS A 88 29.73 7.52 7.56
CA LYS A 88 30.20 7.25 6.18
C LYS A 88 29.76 8.35 5.21
N ASN A 89 28.55 8.86 5.37
CA ASN A 89 28.04 9.96 4.55
C ASN A 89 28.84 11.24 4.80
N LEU A 90 29.14 11.56 6.05
CA LEU A 90 29.90 12.75 6.43
C LEU A 90 31.36 12.70 5.94
N ASP A 91 32.03 11.55 6.08
CA ASP A 91 33.38 11.33 5.57
C ASP A 91 33.47 11.61 4.05
N LEU A 92 32.41 11.25 3.30
CA LEU A 92 32.36 11.40 1.86
C LEU A 92 31.86 12.79 1.40
N PHE A 93 30.73 13.27 1.96
CA PHE A 93 30.00 14.43 1.45
C PHE A 93 30.49 15.75 2.03
N GLN A 94 30.88 15.79 3.31
CA GLN A 94 31.40 16.96 4.03
C GLN A 94 30.53 18.21 3.79
N PRO A 95 29.30 18.28 4.36
CA PRO A 95 28.36 19.38 4.11
C PRO A 95 28.81 20.70 4.72
N ASP A 96 28.51 21.81 4.03
CA ASP A 96 28.63 23.18 4.55
C ASP A 96 27.33 23.62 5.24
N ILE A 97 26.19 23.09 4.77
CA ILE A 97 24.87 23.30 5.33
C ILE A 97 24.22 21.95 5.62
N ALA A 98 23.65 21.79 6.82
CA ALA A 98 22.84 20.65 7.20
C ALA A 98 21.38 21.06 7.43
N ILE A 99 20.44 20.32 6.85
CA ILE A 99 19.00 20.51 7.09
C ILE A 99 18.47 19.25 7.76
N VAL A 100 17.85 19.39 8.93
CA VAL A 100 17.15 18.31 9.61
C VAL A 100 15.66 18.63 9.67
N THR A 101 14.84 17.81 9.00
CA THR A 101 13.41 18.07 8.83
C THR A 101 12.59 17.74 10.09
N LEU A 102 12.44 16.47 10.41
CA LEU A 102 11.73 16.01 11.61
C LEU A 102 12.12 14.57 11.95
N LEU A 103 11.77 14.12 13.15
CA LEU A 103 12.06 12.79 13.65
C LEU A 103 10.75 12.04 13.93
N GLN A 104 10.47 10.98 13.15
CA GLN A 104 9.32 10.10 13.27
C GLN A 104 9.76 8.64 13.49
N ASP A 105 8.81 7.72 13.60
CA ASP A 105 9.03 6.29 13.79
C ASP A 105 9.46 5.57 12.49
N ASP A 106 10.43 6.13 11.78
CA ASP A 106 11.04 5.53 10.59
C ASP A 106 12.27 4.70 11.00
N HIS A 107 12.50 3.57 10.32
CA HIS A 107 13.65 2.69 10.54
C HIS A 107 13.86 2.15 11.97
N LEU A 108 12.84 2.19 12.86
CA LEU A 108 12.96 1.70 14.23
C LEU A 108 13.33 0.20 14.34
N ALA A 109 13.16 -0.57 13.28
CA ALA A 109 13.64 -1.95 13.23
C ALA A 109 15.18 -2.06 13.27
N ALA A 110 15.90 -1.03 12.79
CA ALA A 110 17.36 -0.98 12.79
C ALA A 110 17.93 -0.29 14.04
N PHE A 111 17.11 0.54 14.72
CA PHE A 111 17.50 1.26 15.93
C PHE A 111 16.78 0.70 17.17
N LYS A 112 17.46 0.68 18.32
CA LYS A 112 16.87 0.20 19.58
C LYS A 112 15.82 1.16 20.15
N SER A 113 15.97 2.45 19.84
CA SER A 113 15.11 3.52 20.35
C SER A 113 15.08 4.73 19.41
N ARG A 114 14.08 5.62 19.62
CA ARG A 114 14.05 6.94 18.97
C ARG A 114 15.26 7.81 19.33
N GLU A 115 15.82 7.63 20.52
CA GLU A 115 17.01 8.32 20.98
C GLU A 115 18.24 7.91 20.16
N ASP A 116 18.39 6.62 19.86
CA ASP A 116 19.50 6.14 19.02
C ASP A 116 19.40 6.70 17.58
N LEU A 117 18.19 6.80 17.02
CA LEU A 117 17.96 7.43 15.72
C LEU A 117 18.25 8.94 15.78
N ALA A 118 17.84 9.64 16.87
CA ALA A 118 18.16 11.05 17.06
C ALA A 118 19.68 11.28 17.16
N ASN A 119 20.40 10.40 17.87
CA ASN A 119 21.87 10.46 17.98
C ASN A 119 22.55 10.22 16.62
N GLU A 120 22.04 9.31 15.78
CA GLU A 120 22.56 9.12 14.44
C GLU A 120 22.36 10.37 13.56
N LEU A 121 21.16 10.96 13.58
CA LEU A 121 20.86 12.20 12.85
C LEU A 121 21.69 13.40 13.36
N ALA A 122 21.91 13.49 14.68
CA ALA A 122 22.69 14.57 15.28
C ALA A 122 24.14 14.64 14.78
N LYS A 123 24.71 13.52 14.30
CA LYS A 123 26.05 13.51 13.70
C LYS A 123 26.14 14.44 12.50
N LEU A 124 25.06 14.55 11.68
CA LEU A 124 25.02 15.48 10.56
C LEU A 124 25.22 16.93 11.00
N VAL A 125 24.59 17.32 12.11
CA VAL A 125 24.68 18.67 12.68
C VAL A 125 26.03 18.90 13.35
N HIS A 126 26.49 17.93 14.13
CA HIS A 126 27.77 18.03 14.87
C HIS A 126 29.01 17.96 13.95
N GLY A 127 28.88 17.34 12.79
CA GLY A 127 29.95 17.23 11.79
C GLY A 127 30.16 18.48 10.92
N LEU A 128 29.33 19.53 11.09
CA LEU A 128 29.48 20.76 10.33
C LEU A 128 30.75 21.54 10.73
N PRO A 129 31.43 22.20 9.78
CA PRO A 129 32.52 23.12 10.08
C PRO A 129 31.98 24.36 10.84
N SER A 130 32.84 25.04 11.58
CA SER A 130 32.47 26.25 12.35
C SER A 130 31.89 27.39 11.49
N GLY A 131 32.25 27.47 10.21
CA GLY A 131 31.67 28.41 9.25
C GLY A 131 30.38 27.90 8.56
N GLY A 132 29.91 26.70 8.89
CA GLY A 132 28.72 26.11 8.33
C GLY A 132 27.41 26.62 8.94
N THR A 133 26.28 26.08 8.50
CA THR A 133 24.95 26.40 9.04
C THR A 133 24.11 25.14 9.22
N ALA A 134 23.56 24.96 10.43
CA ALA A 134 22.56 23.93 10.72
C ALA A 134 21.15 24.54 10.68
N VAL A 135 20.30 24.06 9.81
CA VAL A 135 18.90 24.46 9.63
C VAL A 135 18.02 23.43 10.33
N LEU A 136 17.46 23.80 11.48
CA LEU A 136 16.84 22.86 12.41
C LEU A 136 15.35 23.17 12.62
N ASN A 137 14.53 22.14 12.57
CA ASN A 137 13.11 22.22 12.90
C ASN A 137 12.92 22.38 14.42
N ALA A 138 12.48 23.56 14.85
CA ALA A 138 12.26 23.87 16.27
C ALA A 138 10.90 23.36 16.80
N ASP A 139 9.98 22.98 15.91
CA ASP A 139 8.71 22.35 16.30
C ASP A 139 8.91 20.87 16.73
N ASP A 140 10.08 20.28 16.43
CA ASP A 140 10.51 19.00 16.99
C ASP A 140 11.64 19.22 18.02
N ALA A 141 11.30 19.07 19.29
CA ALA A 141 12.23 19.31 20.39
C ALA A 141 13.52 18.47 20.31
N ARG A 142 13.46 17.26 19.73
CA ARG A 142 14.61 16.36 19.56
C ARG A 142 15.55 16.87 18.46
N VAL A 143 14.98 17.43 17.38
CA VAL A 143 15.77 18.08 16.32
C VAL A 143 16.42 19.34 16.85
N LEU A 144 15.68 20.18 17.58
CA LEU A 144 16.23 21.40 18.18
C LEU A 144 17.35 21.10 19.21
N ALA A 145 17.22 20.02 20.00
CA ALA A 145 18.25 19.60 20.95
C ALA A 145 19.62 19.31 20.33
N MET A 146 19.66 18.96 19.01
CA MET A 146 20.92 18.74 18.29
C MET A 146 21.81 20.00 18.22
N ALA A 147 21.20 21.19 18.40
CA ALA A 147 21.94 22.47 18.45
C ALA A 147 22.96 22.54 19.58
N SER A 148 22.74 21.83 20.69
CA SER A 148 23.56 21.94 21.91
C SER A 148 25.06 21.62 21.73
N LYS A 149 25.40 20.78 20.79
CA LYS A 149 26.78 20.37 20.46
C LYS A 149 27.24 20.87 19.08
N CYS A 150 26.45 21.70 18.41
CA CYS A 150 26.78 22.24 17.11
C CYS A 150 27.76 23.42 17.24
N ARG A 151 28.83 23.41 16.45
CA ARG A 151 29.80 24.51 16.34
C ARG A 151 29.48 25.51 15.22
N ALA A 152 28.60 25.12 14.32
CA ALA A 152 28.13 25.92 13.20
C ALA A 152 27.03 26.89 13.63
N ARG A 153 26.70 27.86 12.78
CA ARG A 153 25.54 28.72 12.99
C ARG A 153 24.27 27.88 13.03
N ILE A 154 23.36 28.19 13.96
CA ILE A 154 22.02 27.60 13.99
C ILE A 154 21.02 28.56 13.32
N LEU A 155 20.25 28.06 12.35
CA LEU A 155 19.06 28.68 11.81
C LEU A 155 17.87 27.80 12.21
N ALA A 156 17.20 28.17 13.30
CA ALA A 156 16.02 27.47 13.76
C ALA A 156 14.78 27.93 12.98
N TYR A 157 13.92 26.99 12.58
CA TYR A 157 12.67 27.30 11.90
C TYR A 157 11.48 26.59 12.55
N GLY A 158 10.27 27.13 12.40
CA GLY A 158 9.03 26.54 12.92
C GLY A 158 7.88 27.52 13.01
N LEU A 159 6.93 27.20 13.88
CA LEU A 159 5.74 28.03 14.16
C LEU A 159 5.91 28.95 15.39
N ALA A 160 6.83 28.64 16.27
CA ALA A 160 7.03 29.39 17.51
C ALA A 160 7.55 30.81 17.22
N PRO A 161 7.14 31.84 18.02
CA PRO A 161 7.52 33.23 17.77
C PRO A 161 9.01 33.54 17.97
N ASN A 162 9.73 32.66 18.65
CA ASN A 162 11.14 32.84 19.02
C ASN A 162 12.12 32.15 18.07
N VAL A 163 11.66 31.64 16.92
CA VAL A 163 12.53 31.05 15.90
C VAL A 163 12.94 32.09 14.84
N GLU A 164 14.10 31.90 14.22
CA GLU A 164 14.65 32.84 13.24
C GLU A 164 13.87 32.88 11.93
N LEU A 165 13.43 31.70 11.44
CA LEU A 165 12.53 31.56 10.29
C LEU A 165 11.19 31.01 10.76
N ARG A 166 10.14 31.80 10.64
CA ARG A 166 8.82 31.48 11.16
C ARG A 166 7.76 31.47 10.06
N ALA A 167 6.76 30.59 10.21
CA ALA A 167 5.54 30.62 9.39
C ALA A 167 4.34 31.02 10.25
N GLU A 168 3.49 31.89 9.71
CA GLU A 168 2.20 32.27 10.27
C GLU A 168 1.09 32.11 9.24
N ASN A 169 -0.18 32.08 9.68
CA ASN A 169 -1.35 31.98 8.82
C ASN A 169 -1.27 30.77 7.85
N VAL A 170 -0.84 29.62 8.39
CA VAL A 170 -0.63 28.40 7.62
C VAL A 170 -1.96 27.75 7.32
N GLU A 171 -2.30 27.63 6.04
CA GLU A 171 -3.55 27.02 5.57
C GLU A 171 -3.31 26.14 4.34
N SER A 172 -4.06 25.04 4.25
CA SER A 172 -4.11 24.16 3.07
C SER A 172 -5.41 23.37 3.07
N VAL A 173 -6.50 24.01 2.67
CA VAL A 173 -7.82 23.39 2.53
C VAL A 173 -8.10 23.18 1.04
N TRP A 174 -8.09 21.91 0.59
CA TRP A 174 -8.38 21.60 -0.81
C TRP A 174 -9.68 22.25 -1.30
N PRO A 175 -9.72 22.91 -2.49
CA PRO A 175 -8.73 22.87 -3.57
C PRO A 175 -7.55 23.85 -3.41
N ASN A 176 -7.53 24.67 -2.36
CA ASN A 176 -6.43 25.59 -2.12
C ASN A 176 -5.15 24.84 -1.75
N ARG A 177 -4.03 25.34 -2.25
CA ARG A 177 -2.70 24.85 -1.95
C ARG A 177 -2.22 25.36 -0.59
N LEU A 178 -1.12 24.79 -0.11
CA LEU A 178 -0.46 25.24 1.11
C LEU A 178 0.01 26.69 0.95
N ARG A 179 -0.50 27.57 1.79
CA ARG A 179 -0.16 29.00 1.84
C ARG A 179 0.18 29.41 3.27
N MET A 180 1.04 30.40 3.38
CA MET A 180 1.54 30.90 4.67
C MET A 180 2.16 32.28 4.51
N THR A 181 2.39 32.93 5.63
CA THR A 181 3.24 34.10 5.73
C THR A 181 4.60 33.67 6.30
N LEU A 182 5.66 33.83 5.55
CA LEU A 182 7.03 33.58 5.99
C LEU A 182 7.59 34.84 6.66
N ILE A 183 8.24 34.69 7.78
CA ILE A 183 8.86 35.77 8.56
C ILE A 183 10.31 35.35 8.84
N TYR A 184 11.25 36.21 8.45
CA TYR A 184 12.67 36.04 8.70
C TYR A 184 13.32 37.37 9.01
N LYS A 185 13.91 37.54 10.19
CA LYS A 185 14.38 38.82 10.70
C LYS A 185 13.24 39.85 10.68
N ASN A 186 13.41 40.93 9.92
CA ASN A 186 12.42 42.02 9.79
C ASN A 186 11.61 41.94 8.48
N GLU A 187 11.80 40.88 7.68
CA GLU A 187 11.06 40.68 6.44
C GLU A 187 9.86 39.76 6.67
N GLN A 188 8.74 40.11 6.04
CA GLN A 188 7.53 39.31 6.03
C GLN A 188 7.01 39.17 4.60
N VAL A 189 6.80 37.94 4.13
CA VAL A 189 6.37 37.66 2.76
C VAL A 189 5.29 36.60 2.77
N PHE A 190 4.17 36.89 2.10
CA PHE A 190 3.14 35.88 1.83
C PHE A 190 3.62 34.97 0.70
N VAL A 191 3.35 33.67 0.81
CA VAL A 191 3.66 32.68 -0.21
C VAL A 191 2.54 31.66 -0.34
N GLN A 192 2.20 31.29 -1.57
CA GLN A 192 1.34 30.16 -1.87
C GLN A 192 2.12 29.16 -2.72
N THR A 193 2.30 27.95 -2.19
CA THR A 193 3.01 26.87 -2.89
C THR A 193 2.08 26.11 -3.84
N GLN A 194 2.61 25.14 -4.58
CA GLN A 194 1.83 24.17 -5.35
C GLN A 194 1.49 22.90 -4.55
N LEU A 195 1.91 22.80 -3.28
CA LEU A 195 1.75 21.62 -2.44
C LEU A 195 0.35 21.54 -1.83
N CYS A 196 -0.10 20.30 -1.54
CA CYS A 196 -1.36 20.00 -0.87
C CYS A 196 -1.08 19.43 0.52
N GLY A 197 -1.69 20.06 1.56
CA GLY A 197 -1.57 19.60 2.95
C GLY A 197 -0.54 20.38 3.79
N THR A 198 -0.93 20.70 5.02
CA THR A 198 -0.09 21.45 5.99
C THR A 198 1.11 20.66 6.50
N HIS A 199 1.07 19.33 6.41
CA HIS A 199 2.18 18.44 6.82
C HIS A 199 3.47 18.66 6.02
N TRP A 200 3.44 19.38 4.90
CA TRP A 200 4.63 19.77 4.14
C TRP A 200 5.36 20.98 4.71
N LEU A 201 4.77 21.67 5.69
CA LEU A 201 5.36 22.88 6.27
C LEU A 201 6.81 22.71 6.75
N PRO A 202 7.18 21.63 7.49
CA PRO A 202 8.58 21.44 7.90
C PRO A 202 9.55 21.33 6.72
N SER A 203 9.11 20.68 5.63
CA SER A 203 9.93 20.55 4.41
C SER A 203 10.08 21.89 3.68
N VAL A 204 9.02 22.70 3.63
CA VAL A 204 9.03 24.05 3.04
C VAL A 204 9.98 24.95 3.84
N LEU A 205 9.81 25.01 5.16
CA LEU A 205 10.66 25.85 6.01
C LEU A 205 12.11 25.39 6.01
N GLY A 206 12.37 24.09 6.00
CA GLY A 206 13.72 23.54 5.87
C GLY A 206 14.37 23.93 4.54
N ALA A 207 13.64 23.88 3.43
CA ALA A 207 14.13 24.28 2.11
C ALA A 207 14.41 25.80 2.04
N VAL A 208 13.48 26.63 2.52
CA VAL A 208 13.65 28.09 2.60
C VAL A 208 14.84 28.43 3.51
N GLY A 209 14.95 27.80 4.69
CA GLY A 209 16.09 27.97 5.61
C GLY A 209 17.43 27.60 4.96
N GLY A 210 17.45 26.49 4.19
CA GLY A 210 18.61 26.11 3.39
C GLY A 210 18.99 27.15 2.33
N ALA A 211 18.02 27.71 1.62
CA ALA A 211 18.24 28.75 0.65
C ALA A 211 18.73 30.07 1.29
N LEU A 212 18.15 30.48 2.43
CA LEU A 212 18.61 31.63 3.22
C LEU A 212 20.04 31.43 3.71
N ALA A 213 20.42 30.19 4.08
CA ALA A 213 21.79 29.88 4.49
C ALA A 213 22.82 30.01 3.34
N THR A 214 22.38 29.91 2.07
CA THR A 214 23.24 30.20 0.90
C THR A 214 23.35 31.70 0.59
N GLY A 215 22.63 32.57 1.33
CA GLY A 215 22.64 34.02 1.14
C GLY A 215 21.49 34.55 0.26
N LEU A 216 20.52 33.72 -0.13
CA LEU A 216 19.37 34.19 -0.90
C LEU A 216 18.41 34.99 0.00
N ALA A 217 17.81 36.07 -0.49
CA ALA A 217 16.86 36.88 0.25
C ALA A 217 15.50 36.17 0.40
N LEU A 218 14.73 36.44 1.46
CA LEU A 218 13.43 35.79 1.74
C LEU A 218 12.43 36.00 0.61
N GLY A 219 12.30 37.22 0.10
CA GLY A 219 11.38 37.54 -1.01
C GLY A 219 11.68 36.75 -2.27
N GLU A 220 12.96 36.51 -2.56
CA GLU A 220 13.37 35.69 -3.72
C GLU A 220 13.12 34.21 -3.45
N CYS A 221 13.34 33.71 -2.24
CA CYS A 221 12.97 32.34 -1.85
C CYS A 221 11.46 32.10 -2.05
N ALA A 222 10.61 33.00 -1.57
CA ALA A 222 9.15 32.90 -1.67
C ALA A 222 8.71 32.88 -3.13
N LYS A 223 9.16 33.85 -3.94
CA LYS A 223 8.84 33.94 -5.37
C LYS A 223 9.19 32.66 -6.14
N ARG A 224 10.37 32.09 -5.86
CA ARG A 224 10.81 30.85 -6.54
C ARG A 224 10.05 29.63 -6.05
N LEU A 225 9.70 29.59 -4.76
CA LEU A 225 8.91 28.50 -4.16
C LEU A 225 7.50 28.39 -4.75
N GLU A 226 6.85 29.50 -5.12
CA GLU A 226 5.50 29.52 -5.71
C GLU A 226 5.38 28.73 -7.01
N VAL A 227 6.48 28.65 -7.77
CA VAL A 227 6.49 27.99 -9.08
C VAL A 227 7.07 26.57 -9.05
N VAL A 228 7.52 26.08 -7.89
CA VAL A 228 8.00 24.71 -7.79
C VAL A 228 6.82 23.75 -7.92
N ALA A 229 6.87 22.92 -8.95
CA ALA A 229 5.82 21.93 -9.21
C ALA A 229 5.69 20.89 -8.09
N PRO A 230 4.51 20.30 -7.85
CA PRO A 230 4.33 19.18 -6.96
C PRO A 230 5.18 17.98 -7.41
N PHE A 231 5.65 17.21 -6.43
CA PHE A 231 6.50 16.05 -6.72
C PHE A 231 5.66 14.84 -7.08
N GLU A 232 6.21 14.04 -7.97
CA GLU A 232 5.55 12.84 -8.44
C GLU A 232 5.26 11.87 -7.29
N GLY A 233 3.99 11.48 -7.17
CA GLY A 233 3.51 10.54 -6.15
C GLY A 233 3.62 11.00 -4.69
N ARG A 234 3.73 12.33 -4.43
CA ARG A 234 3.77 12.92 -3.07
C ARG A 234 2.72 14.02 -2.95
N MET A 235 1.50 13.64 -2.59
CA MET A 235 0.33 14.51 -2.59
C MET A 235 0.19 15.31 -3.90
N GLN A 236 0.56 14.67 -5.01
CA GLN A 236 0.55 15.28 -6.34
C GLN A 236 -0.88 15.29 -6.88
N PRO A 237 -1.45 16.47 -7.16
CA PRO A 237 -2.75 16.55 -7.81
C PRO A 237 -2.65 16.26 -9.31
N VAL A 238 -3.58 15.46 -9.80
CA VAL A 238 -3.74 15.11 -11.22
C VAL A 238 -5.23 15.18 -11.55
N GLU A 239 -5.62 16.10 -12.41
CA GLU A 239 -7.00 16.22 -12.91
C GLU A 239 -7.18 15.35 -14.14
N THR A 240 -8.28 14.61 -14.18
CA THR A 240 -8.64 13.84 -15.37
C THR A 240 -9.54 14.64 -16.30
N PRO A 241 -9.62 14.30 -17.60
CA PRO A 241 -10.51 15.00 -18.56
C PRO A 241 -11.98 15.01 -18.14
N GLU A 242 -12.42 14.01 -17.35
CA GLU A 242 -13.78 13.90 -16.85
C GLU A 242 -14.04 14.71 -15.57
N GLY A 243 -13.10 15.55 -15.14
CA GLY A 243 -13.22 16.39 -13.95
C GLY A 243 -13.09 15.64 -12.61
N VAL A 244 -12.49 14.45 -12.59
CA VAL A 244 -12.13 13.76 -11.37
C VAL A 244 -10.74 14.19 -10.93
N MET A 245 -10.61 14.60 -9.68
CA MET A 245 -9.32 15.00 -9.11
C MET A 245 -8.67 13.86 -8.34
N PHE A 246 -7.50 13.43 -8.80
CA PHE A 246 -6.66 12.48 -8.08
C PHE A 246 -5.56 13.20 -7.30
N ILE A 247 -5.34 12.81 -6.06
CA ILE A 247 -4.16 13.17 -5.28
C ILE A 247 -3.29 11.92 -5.15
N ARG A 248 -2.17 11.90 -5.86
CA ARG A 248 -1.22 10.79 -5.82
C ARG A 248 -0.30 10.95 -4.61
N ASP A 249 -0.36 10.00 -3.69
CA ASP A 249 0.55 9.84 -2.56
C ASP A 249 1.00 8.37 -2.47
N ASP A 250 1.49 7.87 -3.62
CA ASP A 250 1.70 6.45 -3.91
C ASP A 250 3.19 6.02 -3.99
N VAL A 251 4.11 6.80 -3.40
CA VAL A 251 5.54 6.42 -3.28
C VAL A 251 5.76 5.48 -2.10
N LYS A 252 5.26 5.85 -0.92
CA LYS A 252 5.34 5.08 0.34
C LYS A 252 4.06 5.27 1.16
N ALA A 253 3.66 4.22 1.90
CA ALA A 253 2.53 4.28 2.80
C ALA A 253 2.91 3.76 4.22
N PRO A 254 3.86 4.42 4.93
CA PRO A 254 4.15 4.04 6.30
C PRO A 254 2.96 4.37 7.21
N LEU A 255 2.74 3.52 8.24
CA LEU A 255 1.58 3.63 9.12
C LEU A 255 1.43 5.03 9.74
N TRP A 256 2.53 5.62 10.18
CA TRP A 256 2.56 6.95 10.79
C TRP A 256 2.19 8.11 9.83
N ALA A 257 2.25 7.91 8.50
CA ALA A 257 1.92 8.95 7.52
C ALA A 257 0.42 9.05 7.21
N PHE A 258 -0.42 8.17 7.74
CA PHE A 258 -1.86 8.20 7.49
C PHE A 258 -2.57 9.37 8.18
N ASP A 259 -2.07 9.85 9.33
CA ASP A 259 -2.65 10.99 10.03
C ASP A 259 -2.71 12.23 9.13
N ALA A 260 -1.62 12.53 8.40
CA ALA A 260 -1.58 13.63 7.45
C ALA A 260 -2.59 13.51 6.30
N VAL A 261 -2.85 12.29 5.82
CA VAL A 261 -3.85 12.01 4.79
C VAL A 261 -5.27 12.19 5.35
N PHE A 262 -5.52 11.76 6.58
CA PHE A 262 -6.81 11.94 7.24
C PHE A 262 -7.11 13.42 7.50
N ASP A 263 -6.14 14.19 8.00
CA ASP A 263 -6.28 15.63 8.23
C ASP A 263 -6.56 16.38 6.91
N PHE A 264 -5.87 16.00 5.84
CA PHE A 264 -6.11 16.54 4.50
C PHE A 264 -7.54 16.25 4.03
N LEU A 265 -7.99 14.99 4.09
CA LEU A 265 -9.34 14.60 3.66
C LEU A 265 -10.43 15.20 4.56
N GLN A 266 -10.19 15.31 5.87
CA GLN A 266 -11.15 15.89 6.80
C GLN A 266 -11.46 17.35 6.44
N SER A 267 -10.44 18.14 6.10
CA SER A 267 -10.57 19.55 5.74
C SER A 267 -10.94 19.78 4.28
N ALA A 268 -10.72 18.82 3.39
CA ALA A 268 -10.94 18.98 1.95
C ALA A 268 -12.40 19.23 1.59
N LYS A 269 -12.61 20.11 0.60
CA LYS A 269 -13.90 20.41 -0.01
C LYS A 269 -14.00 19.73 -1.38
N ALA A 270 -14.88 18.75 -1.51
CA ALA A 270 -15.14 18.00 -2.73
C ALA A 270 -16.56 17.44 -2.71
N SER A 271 -17.12 17.06 -3.85
CA SER A 271 -18.46 16.43 -3.96
C SER A 271 -18.51 15.10 -3.22
N ARG A 272 -17.53 14.26 -3.44
CA ARG A 272 -17.26 13.02 -2.67
C ARG A 272 -15.77 12.85 -2.48
N LYS A 273 -15.39 12.27 -1.36
CA LYS A 273 -14.01 11.99 -0.99
C LYS A 273 -13.75 10.49 -1.00
N TRP A 274 -12.76 10.08 -1.76
CA TRP A 274 -12.32 8.69 -1.89
C TRP A 274 -10.93 8.53 -1.30
N LEU A 275 -10.69 7.42 -0.61
CA LEU A 275 -9.36 7.04 -0.16
C LEU A 275 -9.04 5.61 -0.60
N VAL A 276 -8.06 5.47 -1.48
CA VAL A 276 -7.56 4.18 -1.99
C VAL A 276 -6.26 3.86 -1.25
N ILE A 277 -6.22 2.71 -0.59
CA ILE A 277 -5.11 2.30 0.30
C ILE A 277 -4.52 0.99 -0.17
N GLY A 278 -3.20 0.99 -0.41
CA GLY A 278 -2.42 -0.19 -0.78
C GLY A 278 -1.70 -0.86 0.39
N GLU A 279 -0.48 -1.30 0.14
CA GLU A 279 0.37 -1.94 1.14
C GLU A 279 0.86 -0.94 2.18
N ILE A 280 0.44 -1.12 3.44
CA ILE A 280 0.90 -0.32 4.58
C ILE A 280 2.26 -0.86 5.05
N SER A 281 3.25 0.03 5.14
CA SER A 281 4.60 -0.26 5.61
C SER A 281 4.85 0.32 7.02
N GLU A 282 6.01 0.04 7.60
CA GLU A 282 6.46 0.55 8.91
C GLU A 282 5.42 0.35 10.04
N ILE A 283 4.85 -0.87 10.09
CA ILE A 283 3.78 -1.21 11.04
C ILE A 283 4.33 -1.43 12.47
N GLY A 284 5.66 -1.60 12.62
CA GLY A 284 6.31 -1.91 13.89
C GLY A 284 5.85 -3.27 14.45
N ASN A 285 5.62 -3.34 15.75
CA ASN A 285 5.19 -4.57 16.45
C ASN A 285 3.68 -4.85 16.34
N THR A 286 2.91 -4.03 15.64
CA THR A 286 1.47 -4.22 15.47
C THR A 286 1.21 -5.36 14.49
N LYS A 287 0.24 -6.23 14.77
CA LYS A 287 -0.21 -7.24 13.81
C LYS A 287 -0.78 -6.54 12.57
N LYS A 288 -0.37 -6.97 11.37
CA LYS A 288 -0.81 -6.34 10.11
C LYS A 288 -2.34 -6.18 10.02
N ALA A 289 -3.10 -7.22 10.30
CA ALA A 289 -4.57 -7.17 10.24
C ALA A 289 -5.17 -6.12 11.19
N ASP A 290 -4.59 -5.92 12.38
CA ASP A 290 -5.07 -4.92 13.35
C ASP A 290 -4.72 -3.50 12.89
N ALA A 291 -3.54 -3.30 12.29
CA ALA A 291 -3.16 -2.02 11.70
C ALA A 291 -4.12 -1.63 10.57
N TYR A 292 -4.37 -2.55 9.62
CA TYR A 292 -5.30 -2.32 8.52
C TYR A 292 -6.72 -2.01 9.01
N ARG A 293 -7.22 -2.76 10.02
CA ARG A 293 -8.54 -2.52 10.59
C ARG A 293 -8.65 -1.14 11.27
N LYS A 294 -7.62 -0.72 12.02
CA LYS A 294 -7.59 0.61 12.65
C LYS A 294 -7.63 1.72 11.59
N ILE A 295 -6.83 1.58 10.53
CA ILE A 295 -6.84 2.52 9.41
C ILE A 295 -8.20 2.55 8.71
N ALA A 296 -8.84 1.38 8.48
CA ALA A 296 -10.15 1.31 7.84
C ALA A 296 -11.25 2.00 8.64
N ILE A 297 -11.24 1.90 9.97
CA ILE A 297 -12.20 2.59 10.84
C ILE A 297 -12.04 4.10 10.69
N ARG A 298 -10.81 4.63 10.82
CA ARG A 298 -10.53 6.06 10.70
C ARG A 298 -10.77 6.60 9.29
N ALA A 299 -10.41 5.83 8.26
CA ALA A 299 -10.61 6.22 6.87
C ALA A 299 -12.09 6.49 6.56
N GLN A 300 -13.02 5.67 7.11
CA GLN A 300 -14.46 5.85 6.96
C GLN A 300 -15.04 7.07 7.71
N GLU A 301 -14.24 7.74 8.53
CA GLU A 301 -14.64 9.00 9.21
C GLU A 301 -14.38 10.22 8.33
N VAL A 302 -13.42 10.14 7.41
CA VAL A 302 -12.93 11.27 6.61
C VAL A 302 -13.20 11.12 5.11
N ALA A 303 -13.54 9.93 4.64
CA ALA A 303 -13.86 9.64 3.24
C ALA A 303 -15.24 9.00 3.10
N ASP A 304 -15.93 9.32 1.99
CA ASP A 304 -17.23 8.74 1.66
C ASP A 304 -17.08 7.31 1.14
N VAL A 305 -16.00 7.05 0.41
CA VAL A 305 -15.66 5.73 -0.13
C VAL A 305 -14.21 5.39 0.19
N VAL A 306 -13.98 4.23 0.78
CA VAL A 306 -12.66 3.71 1.11
C VAL A 306 -12.42 2.41 0.34
N VAL A 307 -11.30 2.31 -0.37
CA VAL A 307 -10.93 1.14 -1.16
C VAL A 307 -9.59 0.62 -0.69
N PHE A 308 -9.56 -0.61 -0.19
CA PHE A 308 -8.31 -1.31 0.12
C PHE A 308 -7.91 -2.23 -1.02
N VAL A 309 -6.61 -2.26 -1.35
CA VAL A 309 -6.08 -3.05 -2.46
C VAL A 309 -4.88 -3.88 -1.99
N GLY A 310 -4.83 -5.14 -2.42
CA GLY A 310 -3.70 -6.02 -2.17
C GLY A 310 -3.97 -7.15 -1.17
N PRO A 311 -2.94 -7.87 -0.71
CA PRO A 311 -3.10 -9.13 0.03
C PRO A 311 -3.84 -9.01 1.37
N TRP A 312 -3.81 -7.82 1.99
CA TRP A 312 -4.43 -7.56 3.29
C TRP A 312 -5.78 -6.85 3.19
N ALA A 313 -6.22 -6.50 1.98
CA ALA A 313 -7.45 -5.74 1.75
C ALA A 313 -8.69 -6.37 2.41
N PHE A 314 -8.86 -7.68 2.30
CA PHE A 314 -10.04 -8.37 2.85
C PHE A 314 -10.09 -8.42 4.39
N SER A 315 -8.97 -8.14 5.07
CA SER A 315 -8.93 -8.11 6.54
C SER A 315 -9.74 -6.95 7.14
N VAL A 316 -10.08 -5.95 6.33
CA VAL A 316 -10.80 -4.75 6.78
C VAL A 316 -12.32 -4.85 6.65
N LEU A 317 -12.85 -5.84 5.93
CA LEU A 317 -14.28 -5.90 5.63
C LEU A 317 -15.17 -5.94 6.88
N ASN A 318 -14.69 -6.54 7.99
CA ASN A 318 -15.39 -6.53 9.29
C ASN A 318 -15.39 -5.15 9.97
N ALA A 319 -14.67 -4.16 9.42
CA ALA A 319 -14.68 -2.78 9.92
C ALA A 319 -15.74 -1.91 9.22
N ARG A 320 -16.58 -2.47 8.34
CA ARG A 320 -17.67 -1.73 7.70
C ARG A 320 -18.60 -1.13 8.72
N LYS A 321 -18.97 0.13 8.53
CA LYS A 321 -19.98 0.80 9.34
C LYS A 321 -21.36 0.23 9.00
N SER A 322 -22.14 -0.09 10.03
CA SER A 322 -23.55 -0.49 9.87
C SER A 322 -24.33 0.61 9.13
N GLY A 323 -25.16 0.21 8.15
CA GLY A 323 -25.95 1.14 7.35
C GLY A 323 -25.22 1.84 6.19
N LYS A 324 -23.90 1.60 5.99
CA LYS A 324 -23.12 2.12 4.86
C LYS A 324 -22.27 1.02 4.20
N PRO A 325 -22.89 0.00 3.60
CA PRO A 325 -22.13 -1.13 3.01
C PRO A 325 -21.22 -0.70 1.87
N ASP A 326 -21.61 0.34 1.13
CA ASP A 326 -20.88 0.85 -0.04
C ASP A 326 -19.75 1.84 0.31
N ALA A 327 -19.50 2.08 1.61
CA ALA A 327 -18.44 2.99 2.05
C ALA A 327 -17.06 2.31 2.14
N LEU A 328 -16.97 0.98 2.14
CA LEU A 328 -15.70 0.25 2.29
C LEU A 328 -15.65 -0.95 1.34
N HIS A 329 -14.66 -0.95 0.45
CA HIS A 329 -14.43 -2.00 -0.54
C HIS A 329 -13.03 -2.60 -0.39
N ALA A 330 -12.86 -3.84 -0.84
CA ALA A 330 -11.60 -4.56 -0.79
C ALA A 330 -11.37 -5.32 -2.11
N PHE A 331 -10.18 -5.16 -2.68
CA PHE A 331 -9.78 -5.82 -3.92
C PHE A 331 -8.41 -6.49 -3.75
N GLY A 332 -8.27 -7.71 -4.26
CA GLY A 332 -6.99 -8.42 -4.22
C GLY A 332 -5.98 -7.88 -5.23
N ARG A 333 -6.46 -7.27 -6.32
CA ARG A 333 -5.64 -6.78 -7.43
C ARG A 333 -5.91 -5.32 -7.75
N VAL A 334 -4.87 -4.63 -8.18
CA VAL A 334 -4.98 -3.23 -8.62
C VAL A 334 -5.87 -3.08 -9.86
N ARG A 335 -5.88 -4.07 -10.78
CA ARG A 335 -6.73 -4.05 -11.98
C ARG A 335 -8.21 -3.99 -11.64
N ASP A 336 -8.65 -4.83 -10.69
CA ASP A 336 -10.07 -4.93 -10.31
C ASP A 336 -10.50 -3.67 -9.53
N ALA A 337 -9.61 -3.14 -8.69
CA ALA A 337 -9.81 -1.86 -8.03
C ALA A 337 -9.88 -0.70 -9.05
N ALA A 338 -9.01 -0.70 -10.08
CA ALA A 338 -9.04 0.32 -11.14
C ALA A 338 -10.36 0.31 -11.90
N ALA A 339 -10.84 -0.87 -12.31
CA ALA A 339 -12.11 -1.02 -12.99
C ALA A 339 -13.29 -0.47 -12.14
N TYR A 340 -13.31 -0.79 -10.84
CA TYR A 340 -14.31 -0.26 -9.91
C TYR A 340 -14.22 1.26 -9.73
N ILE A 341 -13.03 1.79 -9.46
CA ILE A 341 -12.82 3.23 -9.25
C ILE A 341 -13.17 4.01 -10.52
N ASN A 342 -12.69 3.56 -11.69
CA ASN A 342 -12.89 4.25 -12.96
C ASN A 342 -14.36 4.26 -13.40
N SER A 343 -15.14 3.21 -13.08
CA SER A 343 -16.58 3.16 -13.38
C SER A 343 -17.46 3.89 -12.36
N SER A 344 -16.97 4.12 -11.14
CA SER A 344 -17.77 4.66 -10.03
C SER A 344 -17.50 6.13 -9.71
N THR A 345 -16.34 6.67 -10.12
CA THR A 345 -15.98 8.08 -9.92
C THR A 345 -16.63 8.97 -10.98
N ARG A 346 -16.92 10.22 -10.61
CA ARG A 346 -17.58 11.23 -11.45
C ARG A 346 -17.00 12.61 -11.20
N GLU A 347 -17.33 13.57 -12.05
CA GLU A 347 -16.93 14.97 -11.93
C GLU A 347 -17.11 15.50 -10.50
N GLY A 348 -16.12 16.22 -10.00
CA GLY A 348 -16.08 16.79 -8.66
C GLY A 348 -15.65 15.83 -7.54
N ASP A 349 -15.39 14.55 -7.84
CA ASP A 349 -14.82 13.61 -6.87
C ASP A 349 -13.34 13.92 -6.62
N LEU A 350 -12.93 13.77 -5.35
CA LEU A 350 -11.54 13.82 -4.91
C LEU A 350 -11.09 12.41 -4.50
N VAL A 351 -10.12 11.86 -5.21
CA VAL A 351 -9.59 10.50 -5.00
C VAL A 351 -8.15 10.57 -4.49
N VAL A 352 -7.91 10.21 -3.25
CA VAL A 352 -6.54 10.12 -2.70
C VAL A 352 -6.03 8.69 -2.87
N LEU A 353 -4.89 8.52 -3.54
CA LEU A 353 -4.19 7.25 -3.70
C LEU A 353 -3.04 7.18 -2.70
N LYS A 354 -3.16 6.37 -1.65
CA LYS A 354 -2.12 6.14 -0.63
C LYS A 354 -1.53 4.75 -0.79
N GLY A 355 -0.32 4.66 -1.34
CA GLY A 355 0.26 3.37 -1.69
C GLY A 355 1.79 3.34 -1.67
N ASN A 356 2.33 2.23 -2.17
CA ASN A 356 3.76 1.98 -2.30
C ASN A 356 4.09 1.70 -3.77
N VAL A 357 5.00 2.48 -4.35
CA VAL A 357 5.38 2.37 -5.77
C VAL A 357 5.89 0.98 -6.15
N ARG A 358 6.54 0.25 -5.23
CA ARG A 358 7.08 -1.10 -5.50
C ARG A 358 6.01 -2.19 -5.45
N GLN A 359 4.96 -1.99 -4.66
CA GLN A 359 3.93 -3.00 -4.39
C GLN A 359 2.68 -2.75 -5.23
N ASP A 360 2.16 -1.52 -5.15
CA ASP A 360 0.81 -1.20 -5.61
C ASP A 360 0.79 -0.67 -7.04
N HIS A 361 1.74 0.19 -7.40
CA HIS A 361 1.77 0.85 -8.71
C HIS A 361 0.44 1.53 -9.07
N PHE A 362 -0.12 2.33 -8.16
CA PHE A 362 -1.45 2.95 -8.29
C PHE A 362 -1.59 3.93 -9.47
N LEU A 363 -0.48 4.43 -10.00
CA LEU A 363 -0.52 5.22 -11.24
C LEU A 363 -1.26 4.50 -12.38
N ARG A 364 -1.31 3.15 -12.36
CA ARG A 364 -2.08 2.35 -13.33
C ARG A 364 -3.58 2.68 -13.34
N ILE A 365 -4.15 3.10 -12.20
CA ILE A 365 -5.56 3.50 -12.10
C ILE A 365 -5.84 4.72 -13.00
N LEU A 366 -4.91 5.68 -13.04
CA LEU A 366 -5.03 6.86 -13.89
C LEU A 366 -4.71 6.53 -15.35
N LEU A 367 -3.64 5.77 -15.61
CA LEU A 367 -3.23 5.39 -16.97
C LEU A 367 -4.28 4.52 -17.68
N ASP A 368 -5.06 3.73 -16.94
CA ASP A 368 -6.15 2.92 -17.47
C ASP A 368 -7.29 3.78 -18.06
N ARG A 369 -7.52 4.99 -17.51
CA ARG A 369 -8.55 5.93 -18.01
C ARG A 369 -8.25 6.45 -19.42
N THR A 370 -7.00 6.40 -19.83
CA THR A 370 -6.53 6.89 -21.13
C THR A 370 -5.95 5.77 -22.01
N ASP A 371 -6.23 4.51 -21.69
CA ASP A 371 -5.66 3.31 -22.35
C ASP A 371 -4.13 3.32 -22.45
N ALA A 372 -3.45 4.09 -21.57
CA ALA A 372 -2.00 4.25 -21.57
C ALA A 372 -1.26 3.12 -20.84
N ILE A 373 -1.98 2.07 -20.39
CA ILE A 373 -1.43 0.91 -19.68
C ILE A 373 -2.11 -0.39 -20.13
N THR A 374 -1.32 -1.41 -20.38
CA THR A 374 -1.80 -2.79 -20.57
C THR A 374 -1.10 -3.78 -19.62
N CYS A 375 -0.11 -3.29 -18.87
CA CYS A 375 0.61 -4.08 -17.89
C CYS A 375 -0.13 -4.11 -16.55
N TRP A 376 -0.70 -5.26 -16.21
CA TRP A 376 -1.37 -5.52 -14.93
C TRP A 376 -0.61 -6.57 -14.09
N ARG A 377 0.73 -6.53 -14.14
CA ARG A 377 1.58 -7.47 -13.39
C ARG A 377 1.40 -7.27 -11.88
N ASP A 378 0.98 -8.33 -11.20
CA ASP A 378 1.00 -8.38 -9.74
C ASP A 378 2.45 -8.47 -9.23
N ASN A 379 2.75 -7.87 -8.07
CA ASN A 379 4.07 -7.90 -7.42
C ASN A 379 5.24 -7.49 -8.35
N CYS A 380 5.08 -6.37 -9.05
CA CYS A 380 6.06 -5.88 -10.03
C CYS A 380 7.45 -5.61 -9.42
N GLN A 381 7.53 -5.15 -8.16
CA GLN A 381 8.75 -4.85 -7.37
C GLN A 381 9.68 -3.78 -7.98
N ARG A 382 9.32 -3.17 -9.11
CA ARG A 382 10.10 -2.09 -9.71
C ARG A 382 9.92 -0.80 -8.93
N ASN A 383 11.01 -0.09 -8.69
CA ASN A 383 10.99 1.22 -8.01
C ASN A 383 10.95 2.37 -9.03
N ILE A 384 10.03 2.29 -9.99
CA ILE A 384 9.77 3.31 -11.01
C ILE A 384 8.26 3.44 -11.20
N PHE A 385 7.80 4.61 -11.60
CA PHE A 385 6.40 4.81 -11.98
C PHE A 385 6.07 4.17 -13.34
N CYS A 386 4.82 3.79 -13.52
CA CYS A 386 4.40 3.01 -14.69
C CYS A 386 4.44 3.81 -16.00
N ASP A 387 4.30 5.12 -15.98
CA ASP A 387 4.43 5.99 -17.14
C ASP A 387 5.86 6.01 -17.72
N ALA A 388 6.88 5.93 -16.86
CA ALA A 388 8.29 5.81 -17.24
C ALA A 388 8.72 4.36 -17.54
N CYS A 389 7.84 3.37 -17.36
CA CYS A 389 8.17 1.96 -17.53
C CYS A 389 8.14 1.54 -19.01
N ALA A 390 9.23 1.00 -19.54
CA ALA A 390 9.31 0.48 -20.92
C ALA A 390 8.33 -0.68 -21.20
N ASP A 391 7.87 -1.39 -20.14
CA ASP A 391 6.95 -2.51 -20.27
C ASP A 391 5.48 -2.12 -20.07
N ARG A 392 5.15 -0.84 -19.91
CA ARG A 392 3.77 -0.39 -19.59
C ARG A 392 2.71 -0.85 -20.58
N LEU A 393 3.07 -0.96 -21.85
CA LEU A 393 2.18 -1.40 -22.95
C LEU A 393 2.37 -2.88 -23.32
N LYS A 394 3.21 -3.63 -22.58
CA LYS A 394 3.32 -5.07 -22.77
C LYS A 394 2.28 -5.77 -21.92
N PRO A 395 1.33 -6.51 -22.51
CA PRO A 395 0.37 -7.28 -21.74
C PRO A 395 1.11 -8.21 -20.78
N SER A 396 0.92 -8.03 -19.48
CA SER A 396 1.53 -8.86 -18.45
C SER A 396 0.51 -9.09 -17.34
N GLY A 397 0.35 -10.32 -16.94
CA GLY A 397 -0.62 -10.73 -15.92
C GLY A 397 -1.81 -11.51 -16.46
N GLN A 398 -1.85 -11.83 -17.76
CA GLN A 398 -2.66 -12.95 -18.24
C GLN A 398 -1.81 -14.23 -18.18
N PRO A 399 -2.37 -15.35 -17.73
CA PRO A 399 -1.82 -16.66 -18.05
C PRO A 399 -1.75 -16.76 -19.58
N VAL A 400 -0.65 -17.30 -20.10
CA VAL A 400 -0.52 -17.59 -21.55
C VAL A 400 -1.70 -18.47 -21.94
N GLY A 401 -2.61 -17.95 -22.77
CA GLY A 401 -3.73 -18.72 -23.30
C GLY A 401 -5.15 -18.17 -23.08
N MET A 402 -5.33 -16.99 -22.47
CA MET A 402 -6.69 -16.41 -22.39
C MET A 402 -7.00 -15.50 -23.59
N PRO A 403 -8.17 -15.68 -24.24
CA PRO A 403 -8.64 -14.76 -25.28
C PRO A 403 -8.91 -13.37 -24.67
N LYS A 404 -8.68 -12.32 -25.48
CA LYS A 404 -9.04 -10.94 -25.19
C LYS A 404 -10.49 -10.91 -24.68
N PRO A 405 -10.81 -10.19 -23.58
CA PRO A 405 -12.21 -9.98 -23.24
C PRO A 405 -12.87 -9.29 -24.44
N PRO A 406 -14.06 -9.72 -24.86
CA PRO A 406 -14.78 -9.06 -25.93
C PRO A 406 -15.05 -7.61 -25.53
N ASP A 407 -14.99 -6.72 -26.54
CA ASP A 407 -15.34 -5.31 -26.42
C ASP A 407 -16.60 -5.13 -25.56
N SER A 408 -16.62 -4.10 -24.75
CA SER A 408 -17.60 -3.75 -23.72
C SER A 408 -19.03 -3.53 -24.26
N LYS A 409 -19.58 -4.57 -24.82
CA LYS A 409 -20.99 -4.91 -24.85
C LYS A 409 -20.99 -6.39 -24.48
N LEU A 410 -20.95 -6.65 -23.16
CA LEU A 410 -21.32 -7.96 -22.67
C LEU A 410 -22.71 -8.25 -23.27
N PRO A 411 -22.83 -9.26 -24.16
CA PRO A 411 -24.12 -9.90 -24.27
C PRO A 411 -24.40 -10.34 -22.82
N VAL A 412 -25.55 -10.04 -22.33
CA VAL A 412 -26.10 -10.67 -21.13
C VAL A 412 -25.86 -12.16 -21.36
N ALA A 413 -24.83 -12.72 -20.69
CA ALA A 413 -24.55 -14.13 -20.76
C ALA A 413 -25.88 -14.79 -20.39
N SER A 414 -26.36 -15.62 -21.28
CA SER A 414 -27.52 -16.48 -21.01
C SER A 414 -27.31 -17.04 -19.60
N ALA A 415 -28.29 -16.81 -18.73
CA ALA A 415 -28.23 -17.27 -17.35
C ALA A 415 -27.69 -18.71 -17.33
N PRO A 416 -26.72 -19.05 -16.47
CA PRO A 416 -26.21 -20.40 -16.39
C PRO A 416 -27.41 -21.33 -16.32
N VAL A 417 -27.44 -22.37 -17.18
CA VAL A 417 -28.48 -23.39 -17.12
C VAL A 417 -28.23 -24.19 -15.85
N VAL A 418 -28.60 -23.58 -14.72
CA VAL A 418 -28.68 -24.27 -13.45
C VAL A 418 -30.00 -25.02 -13.48
N PRO A 419 -30.03 -26.32 -13.15
CA PRO A 419 -31.30 -27.02 -12.95
C PRO A 419 -32.23 -26.15 -12.09
N ALA A 420 -33.51 -26.09 -12.39
CA ALA A 420 -34.50 -25.28 -11.67
C ALA A 420 -34.64 -25.80 -10.22
N ILE A 421 -33.64 -25.50 -9.40
CA ILE A 421 -33.55 -25.88 -7.99
C ILE A 421 -34.03 -24.67 -7.18
N ASN A 422 -35.11 -24.84 -6.41
CA ASN A 422 -35.53 -23.81 -5.47
C ASN A 422 -34.51 -23.72 -4.32
N GLY A 423 -33.63 -22.72 -4.36
CA GLY A 423 -32.50 -22.56 -3.42
C GLY A 423 -32.90 -22.02 -2.04
N ALA A 424 -34.20 -21.75 -1.77
CA ALA A 424 -34.64 -21.03 -0.56
C ALA A 424 -34.16 -21.68 0.76
N ASP A 425 -34.04 -23.02 0.81
CA ASP A 425 -33.59 -23.75 2.00
C ASP A 425 -32.24 -24.47 1.82
N MET A 426 -31.57 -24.26 0.68
CA MET A 426 -30.33 -24.97 0.35
C MET A 426 -29.07 -24.27 0.86
N GLN A 427 -28.05 -25.05 1.18
CA GLN A 427 -26.71 -24.58 1.51
C GLN A 427 -25.73 -24.95 0.39
N LEU A 428 -24.80 -24.07 0.09
CA LEU A 428 -23.82 -24.24 -0.99
C LEU A 428 -22.47 -24.65 -0.41
N VAL A 429 -21.98 -25.84 -0.77
CA VAL A 429 -20.63 -26.32 -0.39
C VAL A 429 -19.73 -26.24 -1.61
N ILE A 430 -18.71 -25.40 -1.54
CA ILE A 430 -17.82 -25.09 -2.65
C ILE A 430 -16.46 -25.70 -2.37
N GLY A 431 -16.07 -26.72 -3.15
CA GLY A 431 -14.69 -27.17 -3.21
C GLY A 431 -13.89 -26.21 -4.08
N LEU A 432 -12.76 -25.72 -3.55
CA LEU A 432 -11.82 -24.93 -4.34
C LEU A 432 -10.78 -25.86 -4.97
N GLY A 433 -10.47 -25.62 -6.24
CA GLY A 433 -9.54 -26.42 -7.02
C GLY A 433 -9.38 -25.89 -8.45
N ASN A 434 -8.46 -26.47 -9.20
CA ASN A 434 -8.25 -26.21 -10.63
C ASN A 434 -8.86 -27.35 -11.46
N GLN A 435 -9.48 -27.00 -12.59
CA GLN A 435 -10.16 -27.97 -13.45
C GLN A 435 -9.22 -28.91 -14.21
N ASP A 436 -8.00 -28.46 -14.52
CA ASP A 436 -7.07 -29.25 -15.34
C ASP A 436 -6.59 -30.50 -14.58
N ALA A 437 -6.60 -31.64 -15.26
CA ALA A 437 -6.20 -32.95 -14.71
C ALA A 437 -4.76 -32.99 -14.19
N ILE A 438 -3.89 -32.09 -14.63
CA ILE A 438 -2.51 -32.00 -14.10
C ILE A 438 -2.49 -31.68 -12.59
N TYR A 439 -3.50 -30.99 -12.07
CA TYR A 439 -3.62 -30.65 -10.65
C TYR A 439 -4.27 -31.75 -9.80
N SER A 440 -4.70 -32.84 -10.40
CA SER A 440 -5.25 -33.98 -9.65
C SER A 440 -4.20 -34.55 -8.67
N GLY A 441 -4.60 -34.72 -7.41
CA GLY A 441 -3.70 -35.20 -6.34
C GLY A 441 -2.70 -34.17 -5.82
N THR A 442 -2.92 -32.88 -6.11
CA THR A 442 -2.12 -31.77 -5.56
C THR A 442 -2.85 -31.12 -4.36
N PRO A 443 -2.11 -30.43 -3.47
CA PRO A 443 -2.70 -29.64 -2.38
C PRO A 443 -3.82 -28.71 -2.83
N HIS A 444 -3.63 -27.95 -3.89
CA HIS A 444 -4.62 -26.99 -4.40
C HIS A 444 -5.92 -27.63 -4.94
N ASN A 445 -5.99 -28.95 -5.09
CA ASN A 445 -7.21 -29.66 -5.47
C ASN A 445 -7.87 -30.40 -4.29
N LEU A 446 -7.39 -30.24 -3.05
CA LEU A 446 -7.98 -30.88 -1.87
C LEU A 446 -9.43 -30.46 -1.63
N GLY A 447 -9.81 -29.23 -1.98
CA GLY A 447 -11.20 -28.80 -1.93
C GLY A 447 -12.10 -29.62 -2.87
N PHE A 448 -11.66 -29.89 -4.10
CA PHE A 448 -12.37 -30.76 -5.05
C PHE A 448 -12.45 -32.20 -4.52
N GLU A 449 -11.34 -32.75 -4.02
CA GLU A 449 -11.33 -34.11 -3.49
C GLU A 449 -12.27 -34.28 -2.29
N ALA A 450 -12.35 -33.28 -1.43
CA ALA A 450 -13.22 -33.31 -0.25
C ALA A 450 -14.72 -33.32 -0.65
N VAL A 451 -15.13 -32.47 -1.61
CA VAL A 451 -16.51 -32.48 -2.08
C VAL A 451 -16.83 -33.69 -2.94
N ASP A 452 -15.86 -34.23 -3.69
CA ASP A 452 -16.02 -35.52 -4.41
C ASP A 452 -16.22 -36.69 -3.44
N SER A 453 -15.46 -36.69 -2.35
CA SER A 453 -15.60 -37.67 -1.30
C SER A 453 -16.95 -37.57 -0.58
N LEU A 454 -17.43 -36.35 -0.35
CA LEU A 454 -18.76 -36.08 0.22
C LEU A 454 -19.88 -36.54 -0.72
N ALA A 455 -19.80 -36.21 -2.03
CA ALA A 455 -20.78 -36.63 -3.02
C ALA A 455 -20.92 -38.15 -3.06
N ARG A 456 -19.80 -38.88 -3.09
CA ARG A 456 -19.78 -40.34 -3.08
C ARG A 456 -20.42 -40.93 -1.81
N ALA A 457 -20.09 -40.38 -0.64
CA ALA A 457 -20.60 -40.86 0.65
C ALA A 457 -22.14 -40.71 0.77
N TRP A 458 -22.72 -39.74 0.11
CA TRP A 458 -24.16 -39.42 0.17
C TRP A 458 -24.92 -39.76 -1.13
N GLY A 459 -24.28 -40.45 -2.07
CA GLY A 459 -24.90 -40.91 -3.33
C GLY A 459 -25.33 -39.78 -4.27
N LEU A 460 -24.63 -38.63 -4.23
CA LEU A 460 -24.93 -37.48 -5.08
C LEU A 460 -24.17 -37.61 -6.40
N SER A 461 -24.85 -37.35 -7.53
CA SER A 461 -24.29 -37.41 -8.86
C SER A 461 -23.90 -36.03 -9.36
N TRP A 462 -22.73 -35.92 -10.00
CA TRP A 462 -22.26 -34.68 -10.61
C TRP A 462 -22.90 -34.45 -11.98
N GLU A 463 -23.45 -33.27 -12.16
CA GLU A 463 -23.94 -32.75 -13.44
C GLU A 463 -22.98 -31.66 -13.93
N ALA A 464 -22.54 -31.75 -15.18
CA ALA A 464 -21.66 -30.76 -15.78
C ALA A 464 -22.46 -29.63 -16.42
N THR A 465 -22.17 -28.39 -16.00
CA THR A 465 -22.62 -27.17 -16.67
C THR A 465 -21.42 -26.52 -17.39
N PRO A 466 -21.61 -25.49 -18.23
CA PRO A 466 -20.48 -24.79 -18.85
C PRO A 466 -19.46 -24.26 -17.84
N ASP A 467 -19.91 -23.78 -16.66
CA ASP A 467 -19.11 -23.06 -15.68
C ASP A 467 -18.79 -23.86 -14.42
N ALA A 468 -19.47 -24.97 -14.16
CA ALA A 468 -19.33 -25.75 -12.93
C ALA A 468 -19.71 -27.22 -13.10
N TRP A 469 -19.23 -28.07 -12.18
CA TRP A 469 -19.85 -29.33 -11.84
C TRP A 469 -20.71 -29.12 -10.58
N ILE A 470 -21.96 -29.53 -10.63
CA ILE A 470 -22.95 -29.35 -9.59
C ILE A 470 -23.50 -30.70 -9.19
N ALA A 471 -23.54 -31.00 -7.90
CA ALA A 471 -24.25 -32.15 -7.35
C ALA A 471 -25.21 -31.67 -6.25
N HIS A 472 -26.46 -32.09 -6.28
CA HIS A 472 -27.46 -31.63 -5.34
C HIS A 472 -28.21 -32.81 -4.70
N GLY A 473 -28.71 -32.55 -3.50
CA GLY A 473 -29.48 -33.55 -2.75
C GLY A 473 -29.51 -33.27 -1.24
N LYS A 474 -29.59 -34.34 -0.47
CA LYS A 474 -29.58 -34.22 1.00
C LYS A 474 -28.30 -34.79 1.59
N VAL A 475 -27.62 -34.00 2.40
CA VAL A 475 -26.47 -34.40 3.20
C VAL A 475 -26.88 -34.41 4.65
N SER A 476 -26.95 -35.57 5.30
CA SER A 476 -27.46 -35.71 6.68
C SER A 476 -28.85 -35.08 6.87
N GLY A 477 -29.73 -35.26 5.88
CA GLY A 477 -31.08 -34.68 5.89
C GLY A 477 -31.17 -33.21 5.50
N GLN A 478 -30.07 -32.48 5.43
CA GLN A 478 -30.03 -31.08 5.04
C GLN A 478 -29.92 -30.91 3.52
N PRO A 479 -30.78 -30.09 2.90
CA PRO A 479 -30.63 -29.77 1.47
C PRO A 479 -29.29 -29.08 1.19
N ALA A 480 -28.51 -29.64 0.28
CA ALA A 480 -27.19 -29.12 -0.04
C ALA A 480 -26.93 -29.20 -1.56
N ILE A 481 -26.14 -28.24 -2.03
CA ILE A 481 -25.59 -28.20 -3.36
C ILE A 481 -24.07 -28.20 -3.23
N LEU A 482 -23.42 -29.16 -3.87
CA LEU A 482 -21.96 -29.24 -3.96
C LEU A 482 -21.53 -28.65 -5.29
N VAL A 483 -20.48 -27.82 -5.28
CA VAL A 483 -19.99 -27.13 -6.48
C VAL A 483 -18.49 -27.26 -6.59
N LYS A 484 -18.04 -27.58 -7.82
CA LYS A 484 -16.66 -27.44 -8.30
C LYS A 484 -16.68 -26.54 -9.52
N LEU A 485 -16.01 -25.39 -9.47
CA LEU A 485 -16.00 -24.45 -10.60
C LEU A 485 -15.03 -24.90 -11.69
N ARG A 486 -15.40 -24.63 -12.94
CA ARG A 486 -14.60 -24.93 -14.14
C ARG A 486 -13.74 -23.72 -14.54
N SER A 487 -13.23 -23.00 -13.55
CA SER A 487 -12.34 -21.87 -13.73
C SER A 487 -11.03 -22.10 -12.99
N ASP A 488 -10.01 -21.35 -13.35
CA ASP A 488 -8.76 -21.33 -12.59
C ASP A 488 -9.01 -20.85 -11.14
N MET A 489 -8.21 -21.36 -10.19
CA MET A 489 -8.32 -21.07 -8.78
C MET A 489 -8.48 -19.57 -8.45
N ASN A 490 -7.76 -18.72 -9.14
CA ASN A 490 -7.77 -17.28 -8.93
C ASN A 490 -8.96 -16.54 -9.56
N LEU A 491 -9.77 -17.21 -10.34
CA LEU A 491 -10.98 -16.69 -11.01
C LEU A 491 -12.28 -17.29 -10.45
N THR A 492 -12.17 -18.12 -9.44
CA THR A 492 -13.29 -18.87 -8.83
C THR A 492 -14.44 -17.96 -8.38
N GLY A 493 -14.16 -16.75 -7.88
CA GLY A 493 -15.18 -15.88 -7.28
C GLY A 493 -16.27 -15.45 -8.25
N GLY A 494 -15.93 -15.12 -9.49
CA GLY A 494 -16.91 -14.72 -10.51
C GLY A 494 -17.93 -15.82 -10.80
N GLY A 495 -17.45 -17.04 -11.09
CA GLY A 495 -18.33 -18.19 -11.33
C GLY A 495 -19.12 -18.60 -10.07
N LEU A 496 -18.49 -18.51 -8.90
CA LEU A 496 -19.18 -18.77 -7.64
C LEU A 496 -20.34 -17.79 -7.41
N ARG A 497 -20.13 -16.51 -7.65
CA ARG A 497 -21.15 -15.48 -7.51
C ARG A 497 -22.32 -15.73 -8.45
N GLN A 498 -22.04 -16.06 -9.72
CA GLN A 498 -23.08 -16.38 -10.69
C GLN A 498 -23.92 -17.60 -10.28
N VAL A 499 -23.30 -18.67 -9.79
CA VAL A 499 -23.98 -19.87 -9.31
C VAL A 499 -24.84 -19.53 -8.07
N ALA A 500 -24.32 -18.76 -7.12
CA ALA A 500 -25.02 -18.37 -5.90
C ALA A 500 -26.21 -17.47 -6.21
N ASP A 501 -26.06 -16.45 -7.07
CA ASP A 501 -27.11 -15.52 -7.48
C ASP A 501 -28.23 -16.24 -8.26
N ALA A 502 -27.88 -17.14 -9.18
CA ALA A 502 -28.85 -17.94 -9.94
C ALA A 502 -29.75 -18.82 -9.03
N MET A 503 -29.22 -19.20 -7.86
CA MET A 503 -29.94 -20.03 -6.88
C MET A 503 -30.55 -19.21 -5.72
N GLY A 504 -30.34 -17.88 -5.68
CA GLY A 504 -30.80 -17.04 -4.57
C GLY A 504 -30.10 -17.36 -3.23
N ILE A 505 -28.83 -17.82 -3.25
CA ILE A 505 -28.07 -18.22 -2.07
C ILE A 505 -27.08 -17.13 -1.70
N GLY A 506 -27.22 -16.56 -0.50
CA GLY A 506 -26.28 -15.58 0.04
C GLY A 506 -25.02 -16.23 0.64
N PRO A 507 -23.95 -15.41 0.90
CA PRO A 507 -22.68 -15.90 1.44
C PRO A 507 -22.81 -16.60 2.80
N GLU A 508 -23.80 -16.25 3.60
CA GLU A 508 -24.09 -16.83 4.92
C GLU A 508 -24.47 -18.31 4.83
N ARG A 509 -24.98 -18.74 3.67
CA ARG A 509 -25.32 -20.14 3.38
C ARG A 509 -24.24 -20.87 2.58
N CYS A 510 -23.10 -20.23 2.34
CA CYS A 510 -21.96 -20.84 1.67
C CYS A 510 -20.95 -21.45 2.65
N VAL A 511 -20.31 -22.55 2.23
CA VAL A 511 -19.17 -23.20 2.91
C VAL A 511 -18.06 -23.39 1.90
N LEU A 512 -16.91 -22.74 2.10
CA LEU A 512 -15.71 -22.93 1.28
C LEU A 512 -14.87 -24.08 1.84
N VAL A 513 -14.43 -24.99 0.98
CA VAL A 513 -13.56 -26.15 1.33
C VAL A 513 -12.27 -26.04 0.54
N PHE A 514 -11.12 -25.96 1.20
CA PHE A 514 -9.83 -25.67 0.57
C PHE A 514 -8.61 -26.09 1.40
N ASP A 515 -7.44 -26.09 0.79
CA ASP A 515 -6.14 -26.35 1.39
C ASP A 515 -5.63 -25.15 2.21
N ASP A 516 -4.98 -25.41 3.34
CA ASP A 516 -4.47 -24.38 4.25
C ASP A 516 -3.05 -24.65 4.72
N LEU A 517 -2.10 -23.80 4.31
CA LEU A 517 -0.69 -23.87 4.69
C LEU A 517 -0.45 -23.63 6.19
N ALA A 518 -1.33 -22.89 6.87
CA ALA A 518 -1.20 -22.58 8.29
C ALA A 518 -1.73 -23.70 9.21
N THR A 519 -2.35 -24.72 8.63
CA THR A 519 -2.84 -25.91 9.36
C THR A 519 -1.91 -27.09 9.07
N PRO A 520 -1.43 -27.84 10.09
CA PRO A 520 -0.57 -28.98 9.87
C PRO A 520 -1.16 -30.01 8.93
N LEU A 521 -0.32 -30.70 8.14
CA LEU A 521 -0.74 -31.75 7.20
C LEU A 521 -1.60 -32.81 7.89
N GLY A 522 -2.69 -33.22 7.26
CA GLY A 522 -3.63 -34.21 7.80
C GLY A 522 -4.56 -33.69 8.91
N LYS A 523 -4.48 -32.41 9.30
CA LYS A 523 -5.44 -31.78 10.23
C LYS A 523 -6.49 -30.99 9.49
N VAL A 524 -7.72 -30.95 10.04
CA VAL A 524 -8.84 -30.18 9.50
C VAL A 524 -9.30 -29.16 10.53
N ARG A 525 -9.64 -27.97 10.08
CA ARG A 525 -10.16 -26.87 10.91
C ARG A 525 -11.37 -26.21 10.28
N THR A 526 -12.31 -25.77 11.08
CA THR A 526 -13.45 -24.94 10.66
C THR A 526 -13.28 -23.51 11.14
N ARG A 527 -13.86 -22.58 10.38
CA ARG A 527 -13.98 -21.16 10.73
C ARG A 527 -15.31 -20.64 10.18
N THR A 528 -15.91 -19.72 10.88
CA THR A 528 -17.14 -19.03 10.42
C THR A 528 -16.83 -17.82 9.55
N ASN A 529 -15.62 -17.24 9.67
CA ASN A 529 -15.15 -16.08 8.92
C ASN A 529 -13.62 -16.03 8.84
N GLY A 530 -13.07 -14.99 8.19
CA GLY A 530 -11.65 -14.69 8.17
C GLY A 530 -11.13 -14.21 6.79
N GLY A 531 -9.89 -13.72 6.74
CA GLY A 531 -9.21 -13.32 5.50
C GLY A 531 -8.77 -14.53 4.65
N ALA A 532 -8.21 -14.26 3.47
CA ALA A 532 -7.82 -15.30 2.51
C ALA A 532 -6.58 -16.12 2.94
N GLY A 533 -5.76 -15.65 3.88
CA GLY A 533 -4.56 -16.36 4.35
C GLY A 533 -3.52 -16.63 3.25
N GLY A 534 -3.55 -15.89 2.14
CA GLY A 534 -2.71 -16.09 0.96
C GLY A 534 -3.27 -17.09 -0.06
N HIS A 535 -4.44 -17.70 0.18
CA HIS A 535 -5.09 -18.63 -0.74
C HIS A 535 -5.86 -17.87 -1.82
N ARG A 536 -5.44 -17.96 -3.09
CA ARG A 536 -5.98 -17.17 -4.20
C ARG A 536 -7.47 -17.44 -4.48
N GLY A 537 -7.91 -18.69 -4.41
CA GLY A 537 -9.33 -19.04 -4.61
C GLY A 537 -10.23 -18.47 -3.50
N VAL A 538 -9.76 -18.48 -2.25
CA VAL A 538 -10.49 -17.84 -1.15
C VAL A 538 -10.53 -16.32 -1.34
N ALA A 539 -9.42 -15.69 -1.74
CA ALA A 539 -9.39 -14.26 -2.04
C ALA A 539 -10.42 -13.88 -3.10
N SER A 540 -10.47 -14.64 -4.21
CA SER A 540 -11.43 -14.46 -5.29
C SER A 540 -12.90 -14.60 -4.83
N ALA A 541 -13.21 -15.60 -3.98
CA ALA A 541 -14.54 -15.77 -3.42
C ALA A 541 -14.95 -14.62 -2.49
N LEU A 542 -14.03 -14.17 -1.60
CA LEU A 542 -14.30 -13.03 -0.70
C LEU A 542 -14.51 -11.72 -1.47
N GLU A 543 -13.76 -11.54 -2.56
CA GLU A 543 -13.91 -10.40 -3.47
C GLU A 543 -15.29 -10.39 -4.14
N ALA A 544 -15.72 -11.51 -4.68
CA ALA A 544 -17.00 -11.62 -5.37
C ALA A 544 -18.20 -11.36 -4.46
N PHE A 545 -18.14 -11.83 -3.21
CA PHE A 545 -19.20 -11.61 -2.22
C PHE A 545 -19.02 -10.32 -1.40
N GLN A 546 -17.88 -9.65 -1.51
CA GLN A 546 -17.53 -8.45 -0.72
C GLN A 546 -17.74 -8.65 0.79
N THR A 547 -17.46 -9.87 1.28
CA THR A 547 -17.57 -10.24 2.70
C THR A 547 -16.53 -11.28 3.07
N ASN A 548 -16.13 -11.33 4.33
CA ASN A 548 -15.31 -12.41 4.89
C ASN A 548 -16.10 -13.33 5.84
N ASP A 549 -17.40 -13.10 5.99
CA ASP A 549 -18.32 -13.92 6.78
C ASP A 549 -18.86 -15.10 5.96
N ILE A 550 -17.93 -15.91 5.44
CA ILE A 550 -18.22 -17.17 4.75
C ILE A 550 -17.62 -18.31 5.57
N ARG A 551 -18.42 -19.32 5.88
CA ARG A 551 -18.00 -20.51 6.62
C ARG A 551 -16.96 -21.32 5.83
N ARG A 552 -16.05 -21.99 6.51
CA ARG A 552 -14.88 -22.64 5.90
C ARG A 552 -14.53 -23.94 6.56
N VAL A 553 -14.16 -24.92 5.72
CA VAL A 553 -13.45 -26.11 6.10
C VAL A 553 -12.06 -26.05 5.48
N LYS A 554 -11.02 -26.02 6.30
CA LYS A 554 -9.61 -25.89 5.95
C LYS A 554 -8.91 -27.21 6.11
N LEU A 555 -8.40 -27.77 5.01
CA LEU A 555 -7.59 -28.99 5.02
C LEU A 555 -6.11 -28.61 5.12
N GLY A 556 -5.46 -29.03 6.19
CA GLY A 556 -4.05 -28.73 6.45
C GLY A 556 -3.14 -29.45 5.46
N ILE A 557 -2.24 -28.68 4.87
CA ILE A 557 -1.20 -29.20 3.97
C ILE A 557 0.21 -29.01 4.54
N GLY A 558 0.31 -28.57 5.81
CA GLY A 558 1.56 -28.46 6.54
C GLY A 558 2.28 -27.14 6.33
N ASN A 559 3.27 -26.90 7.20
CA ASN A 559 4.25 -25.84 6.98
C ASN A 559 5.23 -26.37 5.93
N ALA A 560 5.16 -25.88 4.70
CA ALA A 560 6.31 -25.92 3.81
C ALA A 560 7.44 -25.17 4.54
N ALA A 561 8.34 -25.90 5.16
CA ALA A 561 9.38 -25.37 6.04
C ALA A 561 10.37 -24.44 5.32
N SER A 562 10.29 -24.34 4.01
CA SER A 562 11.05 -23.43 3.16
C SER A 562 10.07 -22.57 2.38
N ALA A 563 9.89 -21.34 2.84
CA ALA A 563 8.99 -20.33 2.27
C ALA A 563 9.31 -19.91 0.82
N LEU A 564 10.25 -20.53 0.13
CA LEU A 564 10.74 -20.08 -1.16
C LEU A 564 9.90 -20.55 -2.36
N ASP A 565 9.13 -21.67 -2.25
CA ASP A 565 8.41 -22.25 -3.39
C ASP A 565 6.94 -22.63 -3.10
N ARG A 566 6.19 -21.77 -2.37
CA ARG A 566 4.77 -22.02 -2.09
C ARG A 566 3.93 -22.33 -3.33
N PRO A 567 4.04 -21.60 -4.46
CA PRO A 567 3.32 -21.94 -5.68
C PRO A 567 3.63 -23.33 -6.22
N VAL A 568 4.91 -23.73 -6.18
CA VAL A 568 5.35 -25.05 -6.63
C VAL A 568 4.82 -26.15 -5.69
N TYR A 569 4.91 -25.96 -4.37
CA TYR A 569 4.43 -26.91 -3.40
C TYR A 569 2.94 -27.22 -3.56
N VAL A 570 2.09 -26.19 -3.65
CA VAL A 570 0.63 -26.37 -3.71
C VAL A 570 0.14 -26.95 -5.03
N THR A 571 0.96 -26.90 -6.08
CA THR A 571 0.67 -27.46 -7.41
C THR A 571 1.42 -28.76 -7.72
N SER A 572 2.28 -29.24 -6.81
CA SER A 572 2.97 -30.53 -6.93
C SER A 572 2.16 -31.66 -6.27
N LYS A 573 2.24 -32.87 -6.80
CA LYS A 573 1.56 -34.02 -6.20
C LYS A 573 2.16 -34.36 -4.82
N PHE A 574 1.32 -34.80 -3.90
CA PHE A 574 1.78 -35.33 -2.63
C PHE A 574 2.69 -36.57 -2.82
N ASP A 575 3.72 -36.67 -1.99
CA ASP A 575 4.45 -37.94 -1.82
C ASP A 575 3.57 -38.97 -1.13
N GLY A 576 4.05 -40.24 -1.12
CA GLY A 576 3.25 -41.37 -0.60
C GLY A 576 2.87 -41.25 0.89
N GLU A 577 3.72 -40.68 1.73
CA GLU A 577 3.44 -40.49 3.15
C GLU A 577 2.47 -39.34 3.40
N SER A 578 2.69 -38.21 2.73
CA SER A 578 1.79 -37.07 2.77
C SER A 578 0.38 -37.43 2.27
N ARG A 579 0.30 -38.23 1.19
CA ARG A 579 -0.97 -38.72 0.65
C ARG A 579 -1.76 -39.54 1.66
N LYS A 580 -1.13 -40.45 2.40
CA LYS A 580 -1.78 -41.24 3.45
C LYS A 580 -2.42 -40.35 4.52
N LEU A 581 -1.73 -39.29 4.93
CA LEU A 581 -2.27 -38.34 5.91
C LEU A 581 -3.46 -37.56 5.36
N VAL A 582 -3.42 -37.21 4.10
CA VAL A 582 -4.54 -36.55 3.41
C VAL A 582 -5.74 -37.49 3.31
N ASP A 583 -5.53 -38.75 2.95
CA ASP A 583 -6.61 -39.75 2.85
C ASP A 583 -7.33 -39.96 4.19
N LEU A 584 -6.58 -39.91 5.31
CA LEU A 584 -7.17 -39.91 6.65
C LEU A 584 -7.91 -38.63 7.03
N ALA A 585 -7.50 -37.48 6.45
CA ALA A 585 -8.14 -36.18 6.69
C ALA A 585 -9.46 -35.96 5.92
N LEU A 586 -9.65 -36.60 4.77
CA LEU A 586 -10.86 -36.47 3.97
C LEU A 586 -12.16 -36.84 4.70
N PRO A 587 -12.26 -37.98 5.41
CA PRO A 587 -13.43 -38.32 6.23
C PRO A 587 -13.68 -37.29 7.36
N VAL A 588 -12.62 -36.76 7.96
CA VAL A 588 -12.72 -35.71 8.99
C VAL A 588 -13.29 -34.42 8.37
N ALA A 589 -12.83 -34.03 7.17
CA ALA A 589 -13.36 -32.88 6.44
C ALA A 589 -14.86 -33.06 6.12
N GLN A 590 -15.28 -34.27 5.71
CA GLN A 590 -16.71 -34.59 5.51
C GLN A 590 -17.50 -34.36 6.78
N ALA A 591 -17.05 -34.89 7.92
CA ALA A 591 -17.73 -34.72 9.21
C ALA A 591 -17.87 -33.23 9.58
N HIS A 592 -16.84 -32.43 9.36
CA HIS A 592 -16.90 -30.97 9.57
C HIS A 592 -17.85 -30.26 8.60
N ILE A 593 -17.91 -30.66 7.32
CA ILE A 593 -18.89 -30.11 6.38
C ILE A 593 -20.31 -30.44 6.86
N VAL A 594 -20.58 -31.70 7.20
CA VAL A 594 -21.88 -32.14 7.73
C VAL A 594 -22.27 -31.36 8.98
N GLU A 595 -21.34 -31.16 9.91
CA GLU A 595 -21.57 -30.35 11.11
C GLU A 595 -21.97 -28.91 10.78
N LEU A 596 -21.29 -28.27 9.83
CA LEU A 596 -21.64 -26.91 9.40
C LEU A 596 -23.01 -26.83 8.70
N LEU A 597 -23.36 -27.85 7.91
CA LEU A 597 -24.66 -27.92 7.25
C LEU A 597 -25.81 -28.11 8.28
N THR A 598 -25.62 -28.97 9.29
CA THR A 598 -26.63 -29.27 10.31
C THR A 598 -26.82 -28.13 11.31
N LYS A 599 -25.78 -27.37 11.62
CA LYS A 599 -25.87 -26.16 12.45
C LYS A 599 -26.57 -24.99 11.75
N GLY A 600 -26.75 -25.08 10.43
CA GLY A 600 -27.37 -24.05 9.61
C GLY A 600 -26.53 -22.77 9.46
N PRO A 601 -27.06 -21.77 8.73
CA PRO A 601 -26.41 -20.46 8.62
C PRO A 601 -26.33 -19.80 10.00
N VAL A 602 -25.18 -19.17 10.28
CA VAL A 602 -25.02 -18.39 11.51
C VAL A 602 -25.94 -17.16 11.36
N ALA A 603 -27.11 -17.19 12.02
CA ALA A 603 -27.89 -15.99 12.17
C ALA A 603 -26.99 -14.91 12.78
N THR A 604 -27.00 -13.72 12.20
CA THR A 604 -26.30 -12.55 12.73
C THR A 604 -26.92 -12.23 14.09
N GLN A 605 -26.48 -12.90 15.15
CA GLN A 605 -26.77 -12.49 16.51
C GLN A 605 -25.98 -11.19 16.73
N LEU A 606 -26.67 -10.06 16.52
CA LEU A 606 -26.35 -8.82 17.18
C LEU A 606 -26.45 -9.08 18.70
N GLN A 607 -25.39 -9.56 19.32
CA GLN A 607 -25.24 -9.47 20.76
C GLN A 607 -25.10 -7.99 21.09
N ALA A 608 -26.22 -7.38 21.46
CA ALA A 608 -26.22 -6.17 22.24
C ALA A 608 -25.38 -6.43 23.49
N PHE A 609 -24.22 -5.76 23.59
CA PHE A 609 -23.48 -5.70 24.83
C PHE A 609 -24.33 -4.94 25.85
N GLY A 610 -25.04 -5.71 26.67
CA GLY A 610 -25.72 -5.20 27.84
C GLY A 610 -24.72 -4.58 28.79
N THR A 611 -24.94 -3.31 29.05
CA THR A 611 -24.43 -2.56 30.18
C THR A 611 -24.61 -3.34 31.48
N LYS A 612 -23.54 -3.76 32.12
CA LYS A 612 -23.56 -3.99 33.57
C LYS A 612 -22.87 -2.80 34.23
N ALA A 613 -23.69 -1.97 34.84
CA ALA A 613 -23.33 -1.17 36.01
C ALA A 613 -23.87 -1.90 37.26
N PRO A 614 -23.44 -1.59 38.47
CA PRO A 614 -22.34 -0.72 38.93
C PRO A 614 -21.11 -1.46 39.33
#